data_622be073cfecf888b4f312e34446f648
#
_entry.id   622be073cfecf888b4f312e34446f648
#
_cell.length_a   1.000
_cell.length_b   1.000
_cell.length_c   1.000
_cell.angle_alpha   90.00
_cell.angle_beta   90.00
_cell.angle_gamma   90.00
#
_symmetry.space_group_name_H-M   'P 1'
#
loop_
_entity.id
_entity.type
_entity.pdbx_description
1 polymer ?
#
loop_
_entity_poly.entity_id
_entity_poly.type
_entity_poly.pdbx_seq_one_letter_code
_entity_poly.pdbx_strand_id
1 'polypeptide(L)'
;MIAAFFDIDGTIFRNSLLTEHFKKLIKYDLLDFSEYDRRVKEAFKLWDERVGNYDNYLGDLTGTYVDAIKGLPTKYNDFVADKVVELKGNKVYAYTRKMIKWHKAQGHLVIFISGSPDFLVSRMAKKWNADDFCGSTYHTDKSGILTGEISPMWDSKNKLKSIHKFCEKYQIDLDKSYAYGDTHGDITMLQLVGNPKAINPSLELLNSIKSDKKLASKTEIIIERKDVIYSVDANVKTIDSTF
;
A
#
# COMPACT_ATOMS: atom_id res chain seq x y z
N MET A 1 -17.11 -3.60 -16.83
CA MET A 1 -15.68 -3.73 -17.22
C MET A 1 -14.98 -4.65 -16.22
N ILE A 2 -13.82 -5.24 -16.55
CA ILE A 2 -12.97 -5.98 -15.60
C ILE A 2 -11.92 -5.01 -15.06
N ALA A 3 -11.67 -5.05 -13.75
CA ALA A 3 -10.65 -4.24 -13.09
C ALA A 3 -9.64 -5.11 -12.31
N ALA A 4 -8.46 -4.54 -12.13
CA ALA A 4 -7.43 -5.06 -11.22
C ALA A 4 -7.11 -3.97 -10.20
N PHE A 5 -7.49 -4.20 -8.96
CA PHE A 5 -7.21 -3.33 -7.84
C PHE A 5 -5.90 -3.73 -7.19
N PHE A 6 -5.00 -2.80 -7.02
CA PHE A 6 -3.70 -3.03 -6.38
C PHE A 6 -3.52 -2.13 -5.18
N ASP A 7 -3.19 -2.70 -4.02
CA ASP A 7 -2.48 -1.95 -3.01
C ASP A 7 -1.06 -1.63 -3.51
N ILE A 8 -0.37 -0.67 -2.88
CA ILE A 8 0.97 -0.25 -3.31
C ILE A 8 2.05 -0.77 -2.36
N ASP A 9 1.99 -0.36 -1.09
CA ASP A 9 3.07 -0.62 -0.13
C ASP A 9 3.07 -2.10 0.31
N GLY A 10 4.15 -2.83 0.06
CA GLY A 10 4.20 -4.28 0.29
C GLY A 10 3.60 -5.12 -0.84
N THR A 11 2.76 -4.54 -1.71
CA THR A 11 2.09 -5.23 -2.81
C THR A 11 2.73 -4.95 -4.17
N ILE A 12 2.78 -3.69 -4.61
CA ILE A 12 3.53 -3.27 -5.81
C ILE A 12 4.94 -2.88 -5.39
N PHE A 13 5.05 -1.92 -4.49
CA PHE A 13 6.30 -1.36 -4.01
C PHE A 13 6.86 -2.21 -2.87
N ARG A 14 8.17 -2.52 -2.92
CA ARG A 14 8.81 -3.45 -1.97
C ARG A 14 9.10 -2.85 -0.60
N ASN A 15 8.76 -1.60 -0.39
CA ASN A 15 8.86 -0.85 0.85
C ASN A 15 7.58 -0.04 1.06
N SER A 16 7.59 0.92 1.98
CA SER A 16 6.54 1.92 2.15
C SER A 16 6.94 3.25 1.50
N LEU A 17 6.04 3.81 0.68
CA LEU A 17 6.21 5.13 0.04
C LEU A 17 6.30 6.23 1.09
N LEU A 18 5.47 6.16 2.14
CA LEU A 18 5.47 7.10 3.25
C LEU A 18 6.85 7.11 3.95
N THR A 19 7.39 5.92 4.25
CA THR A 19 8.73 5.79 4.87
C THR A 19 9.83 6.40 3.99
N GLU A 20 9.81 6.12 2.69
CA GLU A 20 10.80 6.66 1.75
C GLU A 20 10.69 8.18 1.62
N HIS A 21 9.46 8.71 1.66
CA HIS A 21 9.21 10.14 1.62
C HIS A 21 9.68 10.84 2.90
N PHE A 22 9.35 10.29 4.07
CA PHE A 22 9.80 10.82 5.36
C PHE A 22 11.32 10.90 5.45
N LYS A 23 12.02 9.78 5.15
CA LYS A 23 13.48 9.74 5.11
C LYS A 23 14.07 10.77 4.14
N LYS A 24 13.37 11.05 3.05
CA LYS A 24 13.84 12.00 2.05
C LYS A 24 13.62 13.46 2.50
N LEU A 25 12.49 13.75 3.16
CA LEU A 25 12.24 15.07 3.77
C LEU A 25 13.34 15.42 4.79
N ILE A 26 13.69 14.47 5.66
CA ILE A 26 14.77 14.60 6.62
C ILE A 26 16.11 14.84 5.90
N LYS A 27 16.40 14.04 4.85
CA LYS A 27 17.66 14.17 4.09
C LYS A 27 17.82 15.53 3.40
N TYR A 28 16.73 16.21 3.10
CA TYR A 28 16.74 17.55 2.50
C TYR A 28 16.62 18.67 3.53
N ASP A 29 16.79 18.36 4.83
CA ASP A 29 16.68 19.30 5.96
C ASP A 29 15.34 20.07 5.99
N LEU A 30 14.27 19.42 5.52
CA LEU A 30 12.91 19.95 5.54
C LEU A 30 12.15 19.56 6.81
N LEU A 31 12.61 18.52 7.50
CA LEU A 31 12.09 18.06 8.79
C LEU A 31 13.23 17.73 9.75
N ASP A 32 12.98 17.91 11.05
CA ASP A 32 13.93 17.55 12.09
C ASP A 32 13.99 16.02 12.27
N PHE A 33 15.21 15.49 12.29
CA PHE A 33 15.47 14.06 12.51
C PHE A 33 15.15 13.60 13.94
N SER A 34 15.23 14.48 14.92
CA SER A 34 15.08 14.15 16.35
C SER A 34 13.73 13.50 16.67
N GLU A 35 12.65 13.94 16.03
CA GLU A 35 11.31 13.39 16.22
C GLU A 35 11.18 11.96 15.66
N TYR A 36 11.75 11.70 14.48
CA TYR A 36 11.80 10.36 13.90
C TYR A 36 12.59 9.40 14.79
N ASP A 37 13.78 9.83 15.24
CA ASP A 37 14.67 9.00 16.06
C ASP A 37 14.02 8.62 17.40
N ARG A 38 13.32 9.55 18.03
CA ARG A 38 12.71 9.34 19.35
C ARG A 38 11.50 8.40 19.31
N ARG A 39 10.62 8.52 18.29
CA ARG A 39 9.31 7.85 18.28
C ARG A 39 9.27 6.59 17.42
N VAL A 40 10.01 6.56 16.32
CA VAL A 40 9.86 5.54 15.28
C VAL A 40 11.00 4.54 15.28
N LYS A 41 12.20 4.94 15.71
CA LYS A 41 13.40 4.11 15.62
C LYS A 41 13.31 2.81 16.43
N GLU A 42 12.76 2.87 17.63
CA GLU A 42 12.63 1.69 18.47
C GLU A 42 11.61 0.71 17.90
N ALA A 43 10.43 1.19 17.50
CA ALA A 43 9.41 0.37 16.86
C ALA A 43 9.91 -0.24 15.55
N PHE A 44 10.66 0.52 14.75
CA PHE A 44 11.32 0.01 13.55
C PHE A 44 12.34 -1.08 13.87
N LYS A 45 13.19 -0.87 14.90
CA LYS A 45 14.20 -1.84 15.33
C LYS A 45 13.55 -3.16 15.75
N LEU A 46 12.52 -3.11 16.59
CA LEU A 46 11.81 -4.30 17.03
C LEU A 46 11.19 -5.07 15.86
N TRP A 47 10.58 -4.35 14.91
CA TRP A 47 10.05 -4.99 13.72
C TRP A 47 11.14 -5.59 12.82
N ASP A 48 12.25 -4.87 12.61
CA ASP A 48 13.38 -5.32 11.78
C ASP A 48 14.06 -6.57 12.37
N GLU A 49 14.16 -6.62 13.70
CA GLU A 49 14.65 -7.76 14.48
C GLU A 49 13.62 -8.90 14.60
N ARG A 50 12.40 -8.75 14.03
CA ARG A 50 11.32 -9.74 14.08
C ARG A 50 10.76 -10.02 15.50
N VAL A 51 10.91 -9.07 16.41
CA VAL A 51 10.39 -9.14 17.79
C VAL A 51 9.10 -8.32 17.93
N GLY A 52 8.96 -7.25 17.14
CA GLY A 52 7.81 -6.33 17.14
C GLY A 52 6.79 -6.61 16.05
N ASN A 53 5.61 -5.99 16.18
CA ASN A 53 4.53 -6.06 15.22
C ASN A 53 4.69 -4.94 14.16
N TYR A 54 4.47 -5.28 12.89
CA TYR A 54 4.55 -4.34 11.77
C TYR A 54 3.52 -3.21 11.87
N ASP A 55 2.30 -3.52 12.30
CA ASP A 55 1.21 -2.54 12.36
C ASP A 55 1.46 -1.46 13.44
N ASN A 56 2.08 -1.86 14.59
CA ASN A 56 2.51 -0.90 15.61
C ASN A 56 3.57 0.05 15.05
N TYR A 57 4.58 -0.49 14.37
CA TYR A 57 5.58 0.34 13.69
C TYR A 57 4.95 1.31 12.68
N LEU A 58 4.01 0.82 11.88
CA LEU A 58 3.34 1.63 10.86
C LEU A 58 2.47 2.73 11.48
N GLY A 59 1.81 2.43 12.61
CA GLY A 59 1.03 3.41 13.38
C GLY A 59 1.89 4.55 13.93
N ASP A 60 2.99 4.21 14.61
CA ASP A 60 3.94 5.18 15.15
C ASP A 60 4.60 6.03 14.05
N LEU A 61 4.97 5.38 12.96
CA LEU A 61 5.51 6.06 11.79
C LEU A 61 4.52 7.06 11.21
N THR A 62 3.27 6.65 11.00
CA THR A 62 2.24 7.50 10.39
C THR A 62 1.90 8.68 11.27
N GLY A 63 1.71 8.47 12.58
CA GLY A 63 1.44 9.55 13.54
C GLY A 63 2.59 10.57 13.56
N THR A 64 3.83 10.09 13.69
CA THR A 64 5.02 10.96 13.68
C THR A 64 5.16 11.73 12.36
N TYR A 65 4.90 11.07 11.23
CA TYR A 65 4.95 11.70 9.92
C TYR A 65 3.93 12.83 9.78
N VAL A 66 2.68 12.60 10.19
CA VAL A 66 1.60 13.59 10.12
C VAL A 66 1.93 14.83 10.95
N ASP A 67 2.43 14.61 12.18
CA ASP A 67 2.86 15.70 13.07
C ASP A 67 4.02 16.50 12.42
N ALA A 68 5.00 15.80 11.86
CA ALA A 68 6.21 16.40 11.31
C ALA A 68 5.96 17.24 10.04
N ILE A 69 5.04 16.81 9.16
CA ILE A 69 4.77 17.55 7.91
C ILE A 69 3.82 18.73 8.08
N LYS A 70 3.20 18.89 9.25
CA LYS A 70 2.35 20.04 9.54
C LYS A 70 3.15 21.34 9.41
N GLY A 71 2.62 22.26 8.61
CA GLY A 71 3.31 23.53 8.31
C GLY A 71 4.25 23.47 7.11
N LEU A 72 4.47 22.29 6.50
CA LEU A 72 5.29 22.15 5.32
C LEU A 72 4.54 22.68 4.08
N PRO A 73 5.13 23.61 3.28
CA PRO A 73 4.57 24.04 2.01
C PRO A 73 4.51 22.90 0.99
N THR A 74 3.38 22.77 0.29
CA THR A 74 3.17 21.71 -0.72
C THR A 74 4.24 21.68 -1.79
N LYS A 75 4.80 22.83 -2.20
CA LYS A 75 5.88 22.88 -3.18
C LYS A 75 7.11 22.06 -2.82
N TYR A 76 7.46 22.02 -1.52
CA TYR A 76 8.59 21.21 -1.04
C TYR A 76 8.19 19.75 -0.90
N ASN A 77 6.97 19.49 -0.39
CA ASN A 77 6.39 18.16 -0.33
C ASN A 77 6.35 17.50 -1.72
N ASP A 78 5.85 18.21 -2.72
CA ASP A 78 5.74 17.74 -4.10
C ASP A 78 7.10 17.46 -4.73
N PHE A 79 8.06 18.37 -4.55
CA PHE A 79 9.44 18.16 -5.01
C PHE A 79 10.02 16.85 -4.43
N VAL A 80 9.84 16.62 -3.11
CA VAL A 80 10.36 15.41 -2.46
C VAL A 80 9.61 14.17 -2.94
N ALA A 81 8.28 14.25 -3.11
CA ALA A 81 7.48 13.16 -3.64
C ALA A 81 7.91 12.76 -5.06
N ASP A 82 8.18 13.73 -5.94
CA ASP A 82 8.73 13.48 -7.28
C ASP A 82 10.08 12.75 -7.18
N LYS A 83 10.98 13.20 -6.29
CA LYS A 83 12.29 12.56 -6.09
C LYS A 83 12.19 11.14 -5.51
N VAL A 84 11.24 10.87 -4.65
CA VAL A 84 10.99 9.51 -4.14
C VAL A 84 10.61 8.57 -5.29
N VAL A 85 9.61 8.94 -6.09
CA VAL A 85 9.12 8.09 -7.16
C VAL A 85 10.13 7.97 -8.31
N GLU A 86 10.85 9.04 -8.64
CA GLU A 86 11.95 9.02 -9.61
C GLU A 86 13.02 7.99 -9.21
N LEU A 87 13.52 8.06 -7.98
CA LEU A 87 14.65 7.27 -7.51
C LEU A 87 14.27 5.85 -7.05
N LYS A 88 13.07 5.68 -6.54
CA LYS A 88 12.65 4.44 -5.87
C LYS A 88 11.47 3.73 -6.53
N GLY A 89 10.66 4.41 -7.33
CA GLY A 89 9.41 3.88 -7.90
C GLY A 89 9.57 2.66 -8.81
N ASN A 90 10.80 2.25 -9.15
CA ASN A 90 11.10 0.99 -9.85
C ASN A 90 11.41 -0.18 -8.90
N LYS A 91 11.49 0.06 -7.57
CA LYS A 91 11.71 -1.00 -6.58
C LYS A 91 10.41 -1.74 -6.28
N VAL A 92 9.91 -2.44 -7.28
CA VAL A 92 8.64 -3.15 -7.23
C VAL A 92 8.86 -4.66 -7.29
N TYR A 93 7.87 -5.42 -6.83
CA TYR A 93 7.86 -6.86 -6.99
C TYR A 93 7.76 -7.25 -8.47
N ALA A 94 8.49 -8.27 -8.86
CA ALA A 94 8.52 -8.73 -10.25
C ALA A 94 7.16 -9.30 -10.69
N TYR A 95 6.48 -10.00 -9.78
CA TYR A 95 5.16 -10.55 -10.02
C TYR A 95 4.13 -9.46 -10.32
N THR A 96 3.94 -8.50 -9.42
CA THR A 96 2.92 -7.45 -9.59
C THR A 96 3.22 -6.53 -10.76
N ARG A 97 4.51 -6.24 -11.03
CA ARG A 97 4.94 -5.56 -12.25
C ARG A 97 4.51 -6.29 -13.52
N LYS A 98 4.66 -7.63 -13.56
CA LYS A 98 4.20 -8.46 -14.66
C LYS A 98 2.68 -8.42 -14.79
N MET A 99 1.97 -8.50 -13.66
CA MET A 99 0.51 -8.48 -13.64
C MET A 99 -0.08 -7.15 -14.09
N ILE A 100 0.49 -6.01 -13.69
CA ILE A 100 0.06 -4.70 -14.19
C ILE A 100 0.13 -4.66 -15.73
N LYS A 101 1.26 -5.10 -16.30
CA LYS A 101 1.42 -5.16 -17.77
C LYS A 101 0.43 -6.11 -18.43
N TRP A 102 0.20 -7.27 -17.82
CA TRP A 102 -0.75 -8.26 -18.32
C TRP A 102 -2.18 -7.70 -18.31
N HIS A 103 -2.63 -7.08 -17.22
CA HIS A 103 -3.96 -6.47 -17.14
C HIS A 103 -4.16 -5.39 -18.19
N LYS A 104 -3.17 -4.54 -18.37
CA LYS A 104 -3.22 -3.51 -19.43
C LYS A 104 -3.33 -4.14 -20.83
N ALA A 105 -2.60 -5.22 -21.09
CA ALA A 105 -2.67 -5.94 -22.37
C ALA A 105 -4.02 -6.65 -22.60
N GLN A 106 -4.72 -7.03 -21.51
CA GLN A 106 -6.07 -7.60 -21.59
C GLN A 106 -7.19 -6.53 -21.69
N GLY A 107 -6.84 -5.24 -21.64
CA GLY A 107 -7.83 -4.16 -21.61
C GLY A 107 -8.58 -4.03 -20.28
N HIS A 108 -8.04 -4.60 -19.21
CA HIS A 108 -8.58 -4.42 -17.86
C HIS A 108 -8.19 -3.06 -17.31
N LEU A 109 -9.06 -2.44 -16.51
CA LEU A 109 -8.71 -1.26 -15.72
C LEU A 109 -7.69 -1.63 -14.64
N VAL A 110 -6.64 -0.86 -14.52
CA VAL A 110 -5.66 -0.96 -13.43
C VAL A 110 -5.88 0.21 -12.47
N ILE A 111 -6.28 -0.09 -11.23
CA ILE A 111 -6.65 0.90 -10.22
C ILE A 111 -5.78 0.69 -8.98
N PHE A 112 -5.12 1.76 -8.51
CA PHE A 112 -4.31 1.72 -7.29
C PHE A 112 -5.10 2.23 -6.10
N ILE A 113 -5.13 1.46 -5.01
CA ILE A 113 -5.83 1.81 -3.75
C ILE A 113 -4.86 1.61 -2.60
N SER A 114 -4.34 2.69 -2.02
CA SER A 114 -3.27 2.61 -1.02
C SER A 114 -3.55 3.48 0.20
N GLY A 115 -3.07 3.02 1.37
CA GLY A 115 -3.01 3.83 2.59
C GLY A 115 -1.99 4.97 2.52
N SER A 116 -1.05 4.92 1.61
CA SER A 116 -0.04 5.96 1.41
C SER A 116 -0.65 7.31 0.98
N PRO A 117 0.06 8.43 1.20
CA PRO A 117 -0.39 9.76 0.77
C PRO A 117 -0.76 9.81 -0.71
N ASP A 118 -1.90 10.43 -1.03
CA ASP A 118 -2.45 10.53 -2.38
C ASP A 118 -1.48 11.20 -3.36
N PHE A 119 -0.68 12.17 -2.92
CA PHE A 119 0.36 12.80 -3.72
C PHE A 119 1.50 11.84 -4.11
N LEU A 120 1.78 10.77 -3.34
CA LEU A 120 2.71 9.70 -3.70
C LEU A 120 2.04 8.65 -4.60
N VAL A 121 0.80 8.28 -4.23
CA VAL A 121 0.00 7.30 -4.99
C VAL A 121 -0.25 7.79 -6.42
N SER A 122 -0.60 9.07 -6.61
CA SER A 122 -0.81 9.67 -7.94
C SER A 122 0.43 9.58 -8.82
N ARG A 123 1.61 9.80 -8.26
CA ARG A 123 2.89 9.71 -8.98
C ARG A 123 3.24 8.28 -9.35
N MET A 124 2.96 7.32 -8.45
CA MET A 124 3.11 5.89 -8.76
C MET A 124 2.10 5.45 -9.83
N ALA A 125 0.86 5.90 -9.75
CA ALA A 125 -0.17 5.63 -10.76
C ALA A 125 0.26 6.13 -12.13
N LYS A 126 0.73 7.37 -12.21
CA LYS A 126 1.29 7.94 -13.46
C LYS A 126 2.48 7.12 -13.99
N LYS A 127 3.43 6.76 -13.11
CA LYS A 127 4.63 6.00 -13.49
C LYS A 127 4.30 4.62 -14.05
N TRP A 128 3.31 3.95 -13.50
CA TRP A 128 2.91 2.59 -13.87
C TRP A 128 1.70 2.55 -14.81
N ASN A 129 1.26 3.72 -15.30
CA ASN A 129 0.14 3.88 -16.23
C ASN A 129 -1.15 3.22 -15.70
N ALA A 130 -1.45 3.42 -14.40
CA ALA A 130 -2.74 3.06 -13.84
C ALA A 130 -3.84 3.97 -14.41
N ASP A 131 -5.06 3.43 -14.52
CA ASP A 131 -6.21 4.15 -15.09
C ASP A 131 -6.86 5.09 -14.06
N ASP A 132 -6.78 4.69 -12.78
CA ASP A 132 -7.27 5.50 -11.67
C ASP A 132 -6.53 5.14 -10.37
N PHE A 133 -6.74 5.94 -9.34
CA PHE A 133 -6.12 5.71 -8.04
C PHE A 133 -6.90 6.37 -6.90
N CYS A 134 -6.66 5.91 -5.67
CA CYS A 134 -6.95 6.66 -4.46
C CYS A 134 -5.90 6.37 -3.37
N GLY A 135 -5.67 7.38 -2.53
CA GLY A 135 -4.73 7.35 -1.41
C GLY A 135 -5.30 8.10 -0.21
N SER A 136 -4.55 8.14 0.90
CA SER A 136 -4.91 9.00 2.03
C SER A 136 -4.71 10.46 1.65
N THR A 137 -5.76 11.29 1.79
CA THR A 137 -5.69 12.70 1.44
C THR A 137 -5.11 13.50 2.60
N TYR A 138 -4.07 14.26 2.31
CA TYR A 138 -3.42 15.17 3.24
C TYR A 138 -3.88 16.60 2.93
N HIS A 139 -4.59 17.20 3.90
CA HIS A 139 -5.24 18.48 3.69
C HIS A 139 -4.27 19.65 3.75
N THR A 140 -4.57 20.68 2.96
CA THR A 140 -3.82 21.95 2.92
C THR A 140 -4.73 23.11 3.23
N ASP A 141 -4.16 24.18 3.74
CA ASP A 141 -4.83 25.46 3.86
C ASP A 141 -4.88 26.21 2.51
N LYS A 142 -5.50 27.40 2.52
CA LYS A 142 -5.63 28.26 1.31
C LYS A 142 -4.29 28.77 0.77
N SER A 143 -3.22 28.70 1.58
CA SER A 143 -1.86 29.11 1.20
C SER A 143 -1.03 27.94 0.66
N GLY A 144 -1.59 26.74 0.59
CA GLY A 144 -0.89 25.54 0.14
C GLY A 144 0.08 24.99 1.21
N ILE A 145 -0.26 25.16 2.48
CA ILE A 145 0.50 24.60 3.63
C ILE A 145 -0.23 23.38 4.16
N LEU A 146 0.49 22.29 4.40
CA LEU A 146 -0.08 21.07 5.00
C LEU A 146 -0.57 21.35 6.42
N THR A 147 -1.84 21.01 6.71
CA THR A 147 -2.49 21.30 7.99
C THR A 147 -2.20 20.26 9.08
N GLY A 148 -1.76 19.07 8.70
CA GLY A 148 -1.69 17.90 9.56
C GLY A 148 -3.02 17.14 9.68
N GLU A 149 -4.07 17.60 9.00
CA GLU A 149 -5.33 16.85 8.89
C GLU A 149 -5.24 15.85 7.74
N ILE A 150 -5.81 14.66 7.95
CA ILE A 150 -5.84 13.58 6.94
C ILE A 150 -7.22 12.95 6.82
N SER A 151 -7.57 12.55 5.60
CA SER A 151 -8.66 11.64 5.31
C SER A 151 -8.07 10.27 4.96
N PRO A 152 -8.12 9.29 5.89
CA PRO A 152 -7.36 8.05 5.75
C PRO A 152 -7.94 7.11 4.70
N MET A 153 -7.07 6.28 4.08
CA MET A 153 -7.41 5.22 3.12
C MET A 153 -6.84 3.83 3.52
N TRP A 154 -6.20 3.72 4.68
CA TRP A 154 -5.49 2.48 5.08
C TRP A 154 -6.38 1.39 5.65
N ASP A 155 -7.59 1.70 6.13
CA ASP A 155 -8.49 0.70 6.67
C ASP A 155 -9.41 0.07 5.62
N SER A 156 -9.83 -1.16 5.90
CA SER A 156 -10.68 -1.95 5.01
C SER A 156 -12.01 -1.28 4.65
N LYS A 157 -12.60 -0.48 5.56
CA LYS A 157 -13.87 0.23 5.35
C LYS A 157 -13.72 1.36 4.32
N ASN A 158 -12.62 2.12 4.38
CA ASN A 158 -12.36 3.18 3.42
C ASN A 158 -11.97 2.63 2.05
N LYS A 159 -11.16 1.54 2.00
CA LYS A 159 -10.90 0.81 0.74
C LYS A 159 -12.20 0.29 0.11
N LEU A 160 -13.11 -0.29 0.91
CA LEU A 160 -14.41 -0.75 0.42
C LEU A 160 -15.23 0.37 -0.23
N LYS A 161 -15.35 1.52 0.44
CA LYS A 161 -16.06 2.69 -0.11
C LYS A 161 -15.48 3.16 -1.44
N SER A 162 -14.16 3.16 -1.56
CA SER A 162 -13.48 3.57 -2.80
C SER A 162 -13.73 2.58 -3.93
N ILE A 163 -13.73 1.27 -3.66
CA ILE A 163 -14.06 0.26 -4.65
C ILE A 163 -15.49 0.46 -5.17
N HIS A 164 -16.48 0.69 -4.29
CA HIS A 164 -17.85 0.96 -4.71
C HIS A 164 -17.95 2.18 -5.63
N LYS A 165 -17.24 3.28 -5.31
CA LYS A 165 -17.17 4.46 -6.19
C LYS A 165 -16.58 4.12 -7.57
N PHE A 166 -15.53 3.32 -7.64
CA PHE A 166 -14.96 2.86 -8.91
C PHE A 166 -15.91 1.93 -9.66
N CYS A 167 -16.62 1.05 -8.95
CA CYS A 167 -17.64 0.18 -9.57
C CYS A 167 -18.77 0.98 -10.22
N GLU A 168 -19.25 2.03 -9.54
CA GLU A 168 -20.26 2.94 -10.11
C GLU A 168 -19.71 3.72 -11.31
N LYS A 169 -18.50 4.27 -11.19
CA LYS A 169 -17.86 5.09 -12.24
C LYS A 169 -17.59 4.30 -13.51
N TYR A 170 -17.13 3.05 -13.38
CA TYR A 170 -16.64 2.28 -14.51
C TYR A 170 -17.49 1.05 -14.84
N GLN A 171 -18.61 0.83 -14.15
CA GLN A 171 -19.48 -0.35 -14.31
C GLN A 171 -18.66 -1.65 -14.22
N ILE A 172 -17.91 -1.82 -13.11
CA ILE A 172 -16.97 -2.94 -12.91
C ILE A 172 -17.73 -4.22 -12.52
N ASP A 173 -17.42 -5.32 -13.18
CA ASP A 173 -17.83 -6.67 -12.84
C ASP A 173 -16.82 -7.26 -11.82
N LEU A 174 -17.17 -7.23 -10.53
CA LEU A 174 -16.30 -7.69 -9.45
C LEU A 174 -16.01 -9.19 -9.50
N ASP A 175 -16.96 -10.00 -9.97
CA ASP A 175 -16.78 -11.46 -10.04
C ASP A 175 -15.69 -11.86 -11.05
N LYS A 176 -15.45 -11.03 -12.06
CA LYS A 176 -14.38 -11.23 -13.04
C LYS A 176 -13.12 -10.43 -12.74
N SER A 177 -13.18 -9.56 -11.75
CA SER A 177 -12.11 -8.65 -11.40
C SER A 177 -11.08 -9.27 -10.46
N TYR A 178 -9.97 -8.57 -10.28
CA TYR A 178 -8.79 -8.98 -9.55
C TYR A 178 -8.48 -7.99 -8.43
N ALA A 179 -7.90 -8.48 -7.33
CA ALA A 179 -7.36 -7.64 -6.27
C ALA A 179 -6.03 -8.21 -5.76
N TYR A 180 -5.12 -7.30 -5.42
CA TYR A 180 -3.77 -7.58 -4.96
C TYR A 180 -3.50 -6.82 -3.68
N GLY A 181 -3.15 -7.51 -2.59
CA GLY A 181 -2.90 -6.91 -1.29
C GLY A 181 -1.97 -7.77 -0.44
N ASP A 182 -1.38 -7.21 0.62
CA ASP A 182 -0.41 -7.87 1.50
C ASP A 182 -0.74 -7.77 2.99
N THR A 183 -1.58 -6.82 3.41
CA THR A 183 -1.95 -6.61 4.81
C THR A 183 -3.45 -6.83 5.08
N HIS A 184 -3.83 -6.92 6.37
CA HIS A 184 -5.23 -7.03 6.77
C HIS A 184 -6.11 -5.88 6.28
N GLY A 185 -5.54 -4.69 6.07
CA GLY A 185 -6.23 -3.55 5.45
C GLY A 185 -6.81 -3.84 4.06
N ASP A 186 -6.35 -4.90 3.38
CA ASP A 186 -6.77 -5.30 2.04
C ASP A 186 -7.87 -6.37 2.04
N ILE A 187 -8.25 -6.91 3.21
CA ILE A 187 -9.12 -8.08 3.31
C ILE A 187 -10.45 -7.88 2.57
N THR A 188 -11.08 -6.72 2.70
CA THR A 188 -12.36 -6.41 2.04
C THR A 188 -12.20 -6.33 0.52
N MET A 189 -11.08 -5.79 0.03
CA MET A 189 -10.78 -5.73 -1.39
C MET A 189 -10.63 -7.14 -1.98
N LEU A 190 -9.93 -8.04 -1.27
CA LEU A 190 -9.76 -9.44 -1.67
C LEU A 190 -11.09 -10.22 -1.62
N GLN A 191 -11.94 -9.96 -0.63
CA GLN A 191 -13.26 -10.62 -0.50
C GLN A 191 -14.20 -10.28 -1.65
N LEU A 192 -14.17 -9.04 -2.14
CA LEU A 192 -15.11 -8.51 -3.14
C LEU A 192 -14.92 -9.09 -4.53
N VAL A 193 -13.71 -9.45 -4.90
CA VAL A 193 -13.38 -9.84 -6.28
C VAL A 193 -13.43 -11.36 -6.48
N GLY A 194 -13.60 -11.79 -7.75
CA GLY A 194 -13.54 -13.20 -8.10
C GLY A 194 -12.12 -13.79 -8.08
N ASN A 195 -11.09 -12.96 -8.29
CA ASN A 195 -9.69 -13.41 -8.45
C ASN A 195 -8.74 -12.69 -7.47
N PRO A 196 -8.82 -12.95 -6.15
CA PRO A 196 -7.94 -12.35 -5.16
C PRO A 196 -6.54 -12.96 -5.19
N LYS A 197 -5.52 -12.11 -4.98
CA LYS A 197 -4.10 -12.48 -4.87
C LYS A 197 -3.51 -11.83 -3.63
N ALA A 198 -3.03 -12.63 -2.69
CA ALA A 198 -2.31 -12.15 -1.52
C ALA A 198 -0.80 -12.18 -1.79
N ILE A 199 -0.15 -11.02 -1.75
CA ILE A 199 1.26 -10.84 -2.12
C ILE A 199 2.10 -10.78 -0.84
N ASN A 200 2.98 -11.76 -0.62
CA ASN A 200 3.80 -11.83 0.60
C ASN A 200 3.01 -11.49 1.88
N PRO A 201 1.84 -12.11 2.11
CA PRO A 201 0.87 -11.64 3.08
C PRO A 201 1.43 -11.62 4.51
N SER A 202 0.99 -10.64 5.30
CA SER A 202 1.19 -10.63 6.74
C SER A 202 0.50 -11.85 7.38
N LEU A 203 0.94 -12.23 8.58
CA LEU A 203 0.34 -13.34 9.32
C LEU A 203 -1.16 -13.09 9.58
N GLU A 204 -1.53 -11.85 9.90
CA GLU A 204 -2.90 -11.45 10.15
C GLU A 204 -3.78 -11.60 8.91
N LEU A 205 -3.33 -11.11 7.75
CA LEU A 205 -4.06 -11.31 6.49
C LEU A 205 -4.18 -12.80 6.15
N LEU A 206 -3.11 -13.56 6.27
CA LEU A 206 -3.13 -15.00 5.98
C LEU A 206 -4.12 -15.76 6.89
N ASN A 207 -4.14 -15.44 8.19
CA ASN A 207 -5.09 -16.05 9.13
C ASN A 207 -6.55 -15.65 8.79
N SER A 208 -6.77 -14.40 8.41
CA SER A 208 -8.10 -13.93 7.97
C SER A 208 -8.55 -14.64 6.70
N ILE A 209 -7.67 -14.85 5.73
CA ILE A 209 -7.96 -15.64 4.53
C ILE A 209 -8.31 -17.08 4.90
N LYS A 210 -7.50 -17.74 5.75
CA LYS A 210 -7.73 -19.13 6.19
C LYS A 210 -9.04 -19.32 6.94
N SER A 211 -9.48 -18.34 7.72
CA SER A 211 -10.72 -18.40 8.49
C SER A 211 -11.98 -18.25 7.63
N ASP A 212 -11.90 -17.60 6.48
CA ASP A 212 -12.98 -17.45 5.51
C ASP A 212 -12.88 -18.52 4.40
N LYS A 213 -13.66 -19.59 4.52
CA LYS A 213 -13.65 -20.72 3.57
C LYS A 213 -13.88 -20.31 2.11
N LYS A 214 -14.76 -19.31 1.87
CA LYS A 214 -15.05 -18.82 0.53
C LYS A 214 -13.86 -18.05 -0.03
N LEU A 215 -13.23 -17.21 0.79
CA LEU A 215 -12.04 -16.46 0.38
C LEU A 215 -10.85 -17.42 0.18
N ALA A 216 -10.61 -18.34 1.12
CA ALA A 216 -9.54 -19.33 1.03
C ALA A 216 -9.59 -20.16 -0.25
N SER A 217 -10.80 -20.57 -0.68
CA SER A 217 -10.96 -21.42 -1.88
C SER A 217 -10.62 -20.71 -3.20
N LYS A 218 -10.62 -19.39 -3.23
CA LYS A 218 -10.35 -18.60 -4.45
C LYS A 218 -9.05 -17.79 -4.40
N THR A 219 -8.44 -17.64 -3.20
CA THR A 219 -7.23 -16.81 -3.05
C THR A 219 -5.98 -17.58 -3.42
N GLU A 220 -5.21 -17.01 -4.33
CA GLU A 220 -3.84 -17.43 -4.61
C GLU A 220 -2.87 -16.60 -3.78
N ILE A 221 -1.95 -17.26 -3.08
CA ILE A 221 -0.91 -16.63 -2.28
C ILE A 221 0.39 -16.64 -3.08
N ILE A 222 0.95 -15.47 -3.26
CA ILE A 222 2.19 -15.26 -4.02
C ILE A 222 3.30 -14.88 -3.04
N ILE A 223 4.35 -15.67 -3.01
CA ILE A 223 5.54 -15.40 -2.21
C ILE A 223 6.70 -15.11 -3.14
N GLU A 224 7.15 -13.87 -3.19
CA GLU A 224 8.32 -13.46 -3.97
C GLU A 224 9.52 -13.28 -3.06
N ARG A 225 10.53 -14.14 -3.25
CA ARG A 225 11.78 -14.12 -2.50
C ARG A 225 12.98 -14.17 -3.44
N LYS A 226 13.91 -13.21 -3.29
CA LYS A 226 15.10 -13.10 -4.14
C LYS A 226 14.73 -13.13 -5.64
N ASP A 227 14.97 -14.24 -6.32
CA ASP A 227 14.81 -14.49 -7.75
C ASP A 227 13.75 -15.56 -8.07
N VAL A 228 12.98 -16.01 -7.07
CA VAL A 228 11.94 -17.03 -7.20
C VAL A 228 10.60 -16.52 -6.72
N ILE A 229 9.53 -16.92 -7.41
CA ILE A 229 8.14 -16.64 -7.07
C ILE A 229 7.44 -17.97 -6.85
N TYR A 230 6.85 -18.13 -5.66
CA TYR A 230 6.02 -19.27 -5.32
C TYR A 230 4.55 -18.87 -5.41
N SER A 231 3.74 -19.75 -6.01
CA SER A 231 2.28 -19.69 -5.98
C SER A 231 1.78 -20.85 -5.14
N VAL A 232 1.06 -20.55 -4.08
CA VAL A 232 0.52 -21.54 -3.14
C VAL A 232 -0.93 -21.21 -2.82
N ASP A 233 -1.69 -22.21 -2.37
CA ASP A 233 -3.05 -22.02 -1.87
C ASP A 233 -3.09 -21.54 -0.41
N ALA A 234 -4.27 -21.18 0.08
CA ALA A 234 -4.45 -20.67 1.43
C ALA A 234 -4.16 -21.71 2.53
N ASN A 235 -4.10 -23.02 2.22
CA ASN A 235 -3.79 -24.07 3.19
C ASN A 235 -2.30 -24.25 3.42
N VAL A 236 -1.47 -23.40 2.80
CA VAL A 236 -0.02 -23.42 3.02
C VAL A 236 0.33 -23.52 4.51
N LYS A 237 1.21 -24.46 4.84
CA LYS A 237 1.68 -24.63 6.22
C LYS A 237 2.54 -23.42 6.62
N THR A 238 2.18 -22.80 7.73
CA THR A 238 3.01 -21.79 8.38
C THR A 238 3.76 -22.40 9.55
N ILE A 239 4.98 -21.95 9.78
CA ILE A 239 5.74 -22.25 11.00
C ILE A 239 5.53 -21.03 11.90
N ASP A 240 5.08 -21.29 13.12
CA ASP A 240 4.92 -20.23 14.12
C ASP A 240 6.29 -19.60 14.41
N SER A 241 6.40 -18.30 14.24
CA SER A 241 7.63 -17.54 14.50
C SER A 241 7.60 -16.85 15.87
N THR A 242 6.58 -17.10 16.68
CA THR A 242 6.57 -16.67 18.08
C THR A 242 7.53 -17.55 18.88
N PHE A 243 8.72 -17.02 19.12
CA PHE A 243 9.68 -17.57 20.07
C PHE A 243 9.53 -16.89 21.43
#